data_fbba55056510451e12bbc8273597eab2
#
_entry.id   fbba55056510451e12bbc8273597eab2
#
_cell.length_a   1.000
_cell.length_b   1.000
_cell.length_c   1.000
_cell.angle_alpha   90.00
_cell.angle_beta   90.00
_cell.angle_gamma   90.00
#
_symmetry.space_group_name_H-M   'P 1'
#
loop_
_entity.id
_entity.type
_entity.pdbx_description
1 polymer ?
#
loop_
_entity_poly.entity_id
_entity_poly.type
_entity_poly.pdbx_seq_one_letter_code
_entity_poly.pdbx_strand_id
1 'polypeptide(L)'
;MTLRVLHLMALLLVVLIGTRSERALGWGNEVHRITGLMAQEMLTPRARIAVNQLLDGGDLSDASMHMDIYRAALKGEVPGSERWHFDNRPICGEPTALGTYCPAGNCASAQLPRLFDVLSASTRSKDERQQALRFLVHIVADVHQPLHTADDNDAGGSAKMMLMPGALMPRNLHLVWDVDLPKIATRGLSEQQVAKDLIANHKGKFADWMRGDTALWMAQSYGIAKRLAYGKLPGFSCGELDGKTTGLRDGKPWTNEPLALPRDYVEGATGIIPILMAQAGARIGGMLNAALDPQGATKASSAVAAPKPNVPAIASLKDALSRPPSAQTPPK
;
A
#
# COMPACT_ATOMS: atom_id res chain seq x y z
N MET A 1 -17.49 -21.67 -46.53
CA MET A 1 -16.77 -21.61 -45.25
C MET A 1 -17.62 -22.34 -44.23
N THR A 2 -17.19 -23.51 -43.80
CA THR A 2 -18.00 -24.46 -43.05
C THR A 2 -18.07 -24.09 -41.57
N LEU A 3 -19.18 -24.43 -40.93
CA LEU A 3 -19.47 -24.18 -39.51
C LEU A 3 -18.30 -24.50 -38.54
N ARG A 4 -17.44 -25.46 -38.93
CA ARG A 4 -16.22 -25.83 -38.17
C ARG A 4 -15.15 -24.75 -38.13
N VAL A 5 -15.02 -23.92 -39.16
CA VAL A 5 -14.05 -22.80 -39.20
C VAL A 5 -14.50 -21.66 -38.27
N LEU A 6 -15.81 -21.41 -38.19
CA LEU A 6 -16.38 -20.44 -37.27
C LEU A 6 -16.21 -20.84 -35.80
N HIS A 7 -16.33 -22.12 -35.48
CA HIS A 7 -16.09 -22.61 -34.09
C HIS A 7 -14.60 -22.53 -33.69
N LEU A 8 -13.69 -22.82 -34.61
CA LEU A 8 -12.25 -22.66 -34.36
C LEU A 8 -11.84 -21.20 -34.20
N MET A 9 -12.41 -20.27 -34.95
CA MET A 9 -12.16 -18.84 -34.79
C MET A 9 -12.77 -18.30 -33.50
N ALA A 10 -13.94 -18.77 -33.06
CA ALA A 10 -14.54 -18.40 -31.79
C ALA A 10 -13.74 -18.94 -30.61
N LEU A 11 -13.20 -20.17 -30.68
CA LEU A 11 -12.30 -20.69 -29.63
C LEU A 11 -10.96 -19.95 -29.58
N LEU A 12 -10.38 -19.55 -30.71
CA LEU A 12 -9.17 -18.74 -30.75
C LEU A 12 -9.40 -17.33 -30.17
N LEU A 13 -10.58 -16.75 -30.42
CA LEU A 13 -10.91 -15.43 -29.85
C LEU A 13 -11.08 -15.47 -28.34
N VAL A 14 -11.66 -16.55 -27.79
CA VAL A 14 -11.82 -16.72 -26.32
C VAL A 14 -10.47 -16.97 -25.64
N VAL A 15 -9.51 -17.61 -26.29
CA VAL A 15 -8.16 -17.83 -25.74
C VAL A 15 -7.31 -16.54 -25.76
N LEU A 16 -7.56 -15.62 -26.68
CA LEU A 16 -6.83 -14.34 -26.77
C LEU A 16 -7.34 -13.27 -25.78
N ILE A 17 -8.51 -13.44 -25.18
CA ILE A 17 -9.03 -12.53 -24.14
C ILE A 17 -8.50 -12.90 -22.73
N GLY A 18 -7.85 -14.05 -22.57
CA GLY A 18 -7.54 -14.68 -21.27
C GLY A 18 -6.18 -14.37 -20.64
N THR A 19 -5.28 -13.55 -21.21
CA THR A 19 -3.95 -13.33 -20.61
C THR A 19 -3.51 -11.86 -20.59
N ARG A 20 -4.35 -10.96 -20.14
CA ARG A 20 -3.81 -9.79 -19.48
C ARG A 20 -3.46 -10.22 -18.05
N SER A 21 -2.20 -10.63 -17.88
CA SER A 21 -1.60 -10.65 -16.56
C SER A 21 -1.75 -9.23 -15.99
N GLU A 22 -2.75 -9.01 -15.15
CA GLU A 22 -2.81 -7.82 -14.31
C GLU A 22 -1.56 -7.87 -13.43
N ARG A 23 -0.52 -7.14 -13.87
CA ARG A 23 0.70 -7.00 -13.09
C ARG A 23 0.30 -6.28 -11.81
N ALA A 24 0.75 -6.79 -10.68
CA ALA A 24 0.63 -6.11 -9.40
C ALA A 24 1.15 -4.67 -9.56
N LEU A 25 0.24 -3.76 -9.43
CA LEU A 25 0.44 -2.32 -9.39
C LEU A 25 0.23 -1.99 -7.93
N GLY A 26 0.93 -1.18 -7.27
CA GLY A 26 0.72 -0.75 -5.89
C GLY A 26 -0.71 -0.84 -5.34
N TRP A 27 -1.04 -0.22 -4.24
CA TRP A 27 -2.45 -0.08 -3.85
C TRP A 27 -3.31 0.22 -5.07
N GLY A 28 -4.45 -0.45 -5.22
CA GLY A 28 -5.37 -0.16 -6.33
C GLY A 28 -5.75 1.31 -6.39
N ASN A 29 -6.15 1.79 -7.57
CA ASN A 29 -6.50 3.19 -7.83
C ASN A 29 -7.44 3.79 -6.77
N GLU A 30 -8.38 3.00 -6.24
CA GLU A 30 -9.32 3.41 -5.20
C GLU A 30 -8.58 3.89 -3.93
N VAL A 31 -7.59 3.14 -3.44
CA VAL A 31 -6.85 3.52 -2.24
C VAL A 31 -5.97 4.74 -2.46
N HIS A 32 -5.30 4.82 -3.62
CA HIS A 32 -4.53 6.01 -3.98
C HIS A 32 -5.40 7.27 -4.00
N ARG A 33 -6.60 7.21 -4.60
CA ARG A 33 -7.55 8.33 -4.60
C ARG A 33 -8.00 8.69 -3.18
N ILE A 34 -8.36 7.71 -2.36
CA ILE A 34 -8.78 7.94 -0.97
C ILE A 34 -7.67 8.63 -0.18
N THR A 35 -6.43 8.15 -0.26
CA THR A 35 -5.30 8.75 0.48
C THR A 35 -4.94 10.14 -0.04
N GLY A 36 -5.05 10.38 -1.34
CA GLY A 36 -4.90 11.70 -1.95
C GLY A 36 -5.97 12.69 -1.48
N LEU A 37 -7.26 12.28 -1.46
CA LEU A 37 -8.37 13.08 -0.94
C LEU A 37 -8.17 13.44 0.54
N MET A 38 -7.78 12.47 1.36
CA MET A 38 -7.47 12.71 2.77
C MET A 38 -6.34 13.73 2.93
N ALA A 39 -5.25 13.54 2.20
CA ALA A 39 -4.10 14.44 2.25
C ALA A 39 -4.49 15.88 1.85
N GLN A 40 -5.31 16.02 0.81
CA GLN A 40 -5.84 17.31 0.33
C GLN A 40 -6.58 18.08 1.44
N GLU A 41 -7.40 17.39 2.23
CA GLU A 41 -8.14 18.00 3.35
C GLU A 41 -7.22 18.44 4.50
N MET A 42 -6.07 17.81 4.64
CA MET A 42 -5.12 18.07 5.73
C MET A 42 -4.05 19.12 5.40
N LEU A 43 -4.06 19.68 4.20
CA LEU A 43 -3.10 20.70 3.81
C LEU A 43 -3.32 22.01 4.56
N THR A 44 -2.21 22.63 5.02
CA THR A 44 -2.24 24.03 5.45
C THR A 44 -2.66 24.93 4.29
N PRO A 45 -3.16 26.16 4.55
CA PRO A 45 -3.55 27.07 3.48
C PRO A 45 -2.43 27.35 2.47
N ARG A 46 -1.17 27.51 2.93
CA ARG A 46 -0.01 27.74 2.04
C ARG A 46 0.34 26.50 1.25
N ALA A 47 0.39 25.34 1.88
CA ALA A 47 0.65 24.08 1.18
C ALA A 47 -0.43 23.79 0.14
N ARG A 48 -1.71 24.06 0.43
CA ARG A 48 -2.82 23.91 -0.53
C ARG A 48 -2.64 24.80 -1.76
N ILE A 49 -2.24 26.07 -1.58
CA ILE A 49 -1.94 26.97 -2.70
C ILE A 49 -0.76 26.45 -3.52
N ALA A 50 0.31 26.03 -2.86
CA ALA A 50 1.50 25.50 -3.53
C ALA A 50 1.21 24.19 -4.31
N VAL A 51 0.44 23.27 -3.74
CA VAL A 51 -0.02 22.05 -4.41
C VAL A 51 -0.85 22.38 -5.65
N ASN A 52 -1.82 23.29 -5.52
CA ASN A 52 -2.65 23.72 -6.66
C ASN A 52 -1.82 24.34 -7.78
N GLN A 53 -0.82 25.18 -7.45
CA GLN A 53 0.11 25.76 -8.44
C GLN A 53 0.99 24.71 -9.11
N LEU A 54 1.49 23.72 -8.34
CA LEU A 54 2.31 22.63 -8.87
C LEU A 54 1.51 21.69 -9.76
N LEU A 55 0.24 21.46 -9.46
CA LEU A 55 -0.63 20.55 -10.22
C LEU A 55 -1.49 21.27 -11.30
N ASP A 56 -1.24 22.56 -11.57
CA ASP A 56 -1.99 23.32 -12.56
C ASP A 56 -3.52 23.30 -12.32
N GLY A 57 -3.93 23.39 -11.06
CA GLY A 57 -5.33 23.33 -10.67
C GLY A 57 -5.87 21.91 -10.45
N GLY A 58 -5.06 20.87 -10.70
CA GLY A 58 -5.40 19.48 -10.38
C GLY A 58 -5.40 19.20 -8.87
N ASP A 59 -5.86 18.02 -8.50
CA ASP A 59 -5.96 17.59 -7.10
C ASP A 59 -4.99 16.43 -6.76
N LEU A 60 -4.86 16.14 -5.47
CA LEU A 60 -3.98 15.07 -4.99
C LEU A 60 -4.54 13.68 -5.27
N SER A 61 -5.85 13.52 -5.47
CA SER A 61 -6.43 12.21 -5.78
C SER A 61 -6.00 11.72 -7.15
N ASP A 62 -5.99 12.60 -8.14
CA ASP A 62 -5.48 12.28 -9.48
C ASP A 62 -3.95 12.19 -9.50
N ALA A 63 -3.26 13.09 -8.79
CA ALA A 63 -1.81 13.08 -8.68
C ALA A 63 -1.29 11.76 -8.07
N SER A 64 -2.02 11.18 -7.11
CA SER A 64 -1.63 9.94 -6.42
C SER A 64 -1.62 8.71 -7.32
N MET A 65 -2.31 8.72 -8.45
CA MET A 65 -2.33 7.60 -9.40
C MET A 65 -1.31 7.72 -10.52
N HIS A 66 -0.56 8.83 -10.56
CA HIS A 66 0.30 9.17 -11.71
C HIS A 66 1.31 8.07 -12.06
N MET A 67 1.98 7.49 -11.08
CA MET A 67 3.00 6.48 -11.32
C MET A 67 2.44 5.21 -11.96
N ASP A 68 1.25 4.79 -11.58
CA ASP A 68 0.61 3.60 -12.13
C ASP A 68 0.01 3.85 -13.52
N ILE A 69 -0.70 4.97 -13.71
CA ILE A 69 -1.30 5.32 -15.00
C ILE A 69 -0.24 5.50 -16.07
N TYR A 70 0.86 6.17 -15.75
CA TYR A 70 1.93 6.49 -16.71
C TYR A 70 3.14 5.55 -16.63
N ARG A 71 3.00 4.41 -15.96
CA ARG A 71 4.09 3.44 -15.72
C ARG A 71 4.88 3.07 -16.97
N ALA A 72 4.18 2.85 -18.09
CA ALA A 72 4.84 2.48 -19.34
C ALA A 72 5.71 3.61 -19.90
N ALA A 73 5.25 4.87 -19.84
CA ALA A 73 6.01 6.04 -20.24
C ALA A 73 7.16 6.31 -19.27
N LEU A 74 6.87 6.28 -17.96
CA LEU A 74 7.86 6.53 -16.91
C LEU A 74 9.03 5.54 -16.94
N LYS A 75 8.82 4.31 -17.39
CA LYS A 75 9.91 3.34 -17.56
C LYS A 75 10.99 3.84 -18.53
N GLY A 76 10.63 4.62 -19.54
CA GLY A 76 11.57 5.23 -20.49
C GLY A 76 12.11 6.58 -20.00
N GLU A 77 11.28 7.40 -19.37
CA GLU A 77 11.61 8.76 -18.93
C GLU A 77 12.38 8.80 -17.61
N VAL A 78 12.04 7.90 -16.69
CA VAL A 78 12.61 7.78 -15.34
C VAL A 78 12.97 6.32 -15.09
N PRO A 79 14.07 5.82 -15.68
CA PRO A 79 14.48 4.43 -15.57
C PRO A 79 14.65 3.99 -14.11
N GLY A 80 14.07 2.83 -13.77
CA GLY A 80 14.08 2.28 -12.42
C GLY A 80 12.88 2.69 -11.56
N SER A 81 12.05 3.64 -12.00
CA SER A 81 10.87 4.09 -11.25
C SER A 81 9.84 2.98 -11.01
N GLU A 82 9.83 1.95 -11.83
CA GLU A 82 9.00 0.76 -11.63
C GLU A 82 9.33 -0.03 -10.34
N ARG A 83 10.48 0.24 -9.74
CA ARG A 83 10.90 -0.36 -8.46
C ARG A 83 10.71 0.57 -7.26
N TRP A 84 10.35 1.84 -7.47
CA TRP A 84 10.20 2.82 -6.38
C TRP A 84 8.96 2.61 -5.53
N HIS A 85 8.04 1.77 -5.99
CA HIS A 85 6.79 1.43 -5.28
C HIS A 85 7.01 0.60 -4.01
N PHE A 86 8.16 -0.08 -3.88
CA PHE A 86 8.39 -1.06 -2.82
C PHE A 86 9.83 -1.10 -2.31
N ASP A 87 10.02 -1.74 -1.17
CA ASP A 87 11.30 -2.10 -0.59
C ASP A 87 11.19 -3.54 -0.05
N ASN A 88 11.48 -4.51 -0.90
CA ASN A 88 11.27 -5.93 -0.64
C ASN A 88 12.25 -6.44 0.41
N ARG A 89 11.79 -6.62 1.65
CA ARG A 89 12.55 -7.20 2.75
C ARG A 89 12.13 -8.65 2.96
N PRO A 90 13.06 -9.58 3.18
CA PRO A 90 12.71 -10.98 3.45
C PRO A 90 11.77 -11.10 4.63
N ILE A 91 10.69 -11.88 4.45
CA ILE A 91 9.73 -12.13 5.53
C ILE A 91 10.24 -13.20 6.50
N CYS A 92 11.05 -14.11 6.00
CA CYS A 92 11.71 -15.18 6.73
C CYS A 92 13.20 -14.88 6.90
N GLY A 93 13.81 -15.47 7.93
CA GLY A 93 15.21 -15.24 8.29
C GLY A 93 15.42 -14.03 9.19
N GLU A 94 16.68 -13.62 9.31
CA GLU A 94 17.05 -12.47 10.12
C GLU A 94 16.53 -11.16 9.52
N PRO A 95 16.05 -10.22 10.36
CA PRO A 95 15.61 -8.92 9.88
C PRO A 95 16.73 -8.17 9.17
N THR A 96 16.48 -7.72 7.95
CA THR A 96 17.42 -6.90 7.19
C THR A 96 17.11 -5.41 7.32
N ALA A 97 18.13 -4.57 7.18
CA ALA A 97 17.94 -3.13 7.12
C ALA A 97 17.13 -2.72 5.88
N LEU A 98 16.43 -1.58 5.97
CA LEU A 98 15.83 -0.94 4.80
C LEU A 98 16.90 -0.64 3.75
N GLY A 99 16.55 -0.76 2.49
CA GLY A 99 17.47 -0.52 1.38
C GLY A 99 18.49 -1.65 1.11
N THR A 100 18.50 -2.75 1.89
CA THR A 100 19.39 -3.90 1.63
C THR A 100 19.17 -4.48 0.22
N TYR A 101 17.93 -4.50 -0.25
CA TYR A 101 17.55 -4.99 -1.57
C TYR A 101 17.17 -3.86 -2.54
N CYS A 102 17.89 -2.74 -2.45
CA CYS A 102 17.68 -1.52 -3.21
C CYS A 102 18.74 -1.33 -4.31
N PRO A 103 18.66 -2.04 -5.44
CA PRO A 103 19.69 -1.97 -6.47
C PRO A 103 19.78 -0.55 -7.05
N ALA A 104 20.98 0.02 -7.03
CA ALA A 104 21.27 1.37 -7.53
C ALA A 104 20.37 2.47 -6.94
N GLY A 105 19.86 2.31 -5.71
CA GLY A 105 18.94 3.27 -5.08
C GLY A 105 17.52 3.24 -5.65
N ASN A 106 17.15 2.22 -6.44
CA ASN A 106 15.83 2.07 -7.01
C ASN A 106 14.91 1.27 -6.06
N CYS A 107 14.46 1.91 -4.99
CA CYS A 107 13.46 1.41 -4.06
C CYS A 107 12.80 2.57 -3.30
N ALA A 108 11.67 2.33 -2.66
CA ALA A 108 10.90 3.34 -1.93
C ALA A 108 11.74 4.05 -0.85
N SER A 109 12.50 3.30 -0.03
CA SER A 109 13.29 3.86 1.07
C SER A 109 14.37 4.83 0.64
N ALA A 110 14.98 4.62 -0.53
CA ALA A 110 15.99 5.52 -1.09
C ALA A 110 15.37 6.74 -1.78
N GLN A 111 14.20 6.57 -2.40
CA GLN A 111 13.60 7.63 -3.21
C GLN A 111 12.76 8.62 -2.40
N LEU A 112 12.08 8.18 -1.34
CA LEU A 112 11.24 9.09 -0.53
C LEU A 112 11.99 10.31 0.02
N PRO A 113 13.17 10.18 0.68
CA PRO A 113 13.94 11.33 1.12
C PRO A 113 14.34 12.24 -0.03
N ARG A 114 14.81 11.68 -1.14
CA ARG A 114 15.23 12.44 -2.32
C ARG A 114 14.07 13.24 -2.94
N LEU A 115 12.90 12.63 -3.06
CA LEU A 115 11.70 13.30 -3.60
C LEU A 115 11.23 14.41 -2.67
N PHE A 116 11.31 14.21 -1.36
CA PHE A 116 11.02 15.24 -0.37
C PHE A 116 11.96 16.44 -0.52
N ASP A 117 13.27 16.21 -0.67
CA ASP A 117 14.26 17.27 -0.86
C ASP A 117 14.00 18.05 -2.15
N VAL A 118 13.71 17.37 -3.26
CA VAL A 118 13.37 18.03 -4.54
C VAL A 118 12.11 18.87 -4.41
N LEU A 119 11.07 18.34 -3.78
CA LEU A 119 9.80 19.06 -3.57
C LEU A 119 9.98 20.30 -2.70
N SER A 120 10.80 20.20 -1.66
CA SER A 120 11.04 21.29 -0.68
C SER A 120 11.91 22.42 -1.25
N ALA A 121 12.78 22.12 -2.20
CA ALA A 121 13.75 23.07 -2.75
C ALA A 121 13.08 24.07 -3.71
N SER A 122 12.90 25.33 -3.27
CA SER A 122 12.33 26.41 -4.10
C SER A 122 13.18 26.77 -5.32
N THR A 123 14.44 26.35 -5.35
CA THR A 123 15.38 26.55 -6.47
C THR A 123 15.19 25.54 -7.61
N ARG A 124 14.44 24.47 -7.38
CA ARG A 124 14.10 23.50 -8.42
C ARG A 124 12.99 24.03 -9.32
N SER A 125 13.01 23.60 -10.58
CA SER A 125 11.96 23.96 -11.54
C SER A 125 10.58 23.48 -11.09
N LYS A 126 9.54 24.09 -11.64
CA LYS A 126 8.15 23.65 -11.39
C LYS A 126 7.97 22.19 -11.78
N ASP A 127 8.48 21.77 -12.93
CA ASP A 127 8.32 20.42 -13.47
C ASP A 127 8.98 19.37 -12.56
N GLU A 128 10.22 19.64 -12.08
CA GLU A 128 10.89 18.74 -11.13
C GLU A 128 10.09 18.59 -9.84
N ARG A 129 9.60 19.70 -9.30
CA ARG A 129 8.80 19.69 -8.06
C ARG A 129 7.43 19.06 -8.24
N GLN A 130 6.79 19.27 -9.39
CA GLN A 130 5.53 18.63 -9.74
C GLN A 130 5.69 17.10 -9.83
N GLN A 131 6.75 16.64 -10.52
CA GLN A 131 7.05 15.21 -10.62
C GLN A 131 7.36 14.61 -9.24
N ALA A 132 8.18 15.31 -8.43
CA ALA A 132 8.49 14.88 -7.07
C ALA A 132 7.24 14.79 -6.19
N LEU A 133 6.29 15.74 -6.31
CA LEU A 133 5.01 15.72 -5.62
C LEU A 133 4.20 14.47 -5.99
N ARG A 134 4.01 14.22 -7.29
CA ARG A 134 3.24 13.07 -7.79
C ARG A 134 3.82 11.75 -7.31
N PHE A 135 5.16 11.61 -7.39
CA PHE A 135 5.84 10.39 -6.96
C PHE A 135 5.80 10.21 -5.45
N LEU A 136 6.02 11.28 -4.68
CA LEU A 136 5.99 11.23 -3.23
C LEU A 136 4.61 10.79 -2.71
N VAL A 137 3.53 11.40 -3.22
CA VAL A 137 2.16 11.07 -2.81
C VAL A 137 1.85 9.60 -3.09
N HIS A 138 2.24 9.10 -4.25
CA HIS A 138 2.05 7.70 -4.64
C HIS A 138 2.84 6.75 -3.74
N ILE A 139 4.16 6.94 -3.65
CA ILE A 139 5.07 6.03 -2.93
C ILE A 139 4.75 6.02 -1.42
N VAL A 140 4.37 7.16 -0.83
CA VAL A 140 3.95 7.16 0.58
C VAL A 140 2.69 6.33 0.78
N ALA A 141 1.74 6.33 -0.15
CA ALA A 141 0.61 5.41 -0.07
C ALA A 141 1.07 3.95 -0.17
N ASP A 142 1.90 3.63 -1.14
CA ASP A 142 2.39 2.27 -1.40
C ASP A 142 3.12 1.65 -0.20
N VAL A 143 3.98 2.39 0.49
CA VAL A 143 4.71 1.85 1.64
C VAL A 143 3.82 1.57 2.85
N HIS A 144 2.53 1.90 2.79
CA HIS A 144 1.53 1.49 3.78
C HIS A 144 0.82 0.19 3.40
N GLN A 145 1.00 -0.31 2.17
CA GLN A 145 0.60 -1.66 1.80
C GLN A 145 1.65 -2.65 2.33
N PRO A 146 1.25 -3.60 3.18
CA PRO A 146 2.23 -4.48 3.85
C PRO A 146 3.16 -5.25 2.91
N LEU A 147 2.65 -5.72 1.78
CA LEU A 147 3.44 -6.51 0.81
C LEU A 147 4.39 -5.66 -0.05
N HIS A 148 4.29 -4.32 0.01
CA HIS A 148 5.28 -3.42 -0.60
C HIS A 148 6.54 -3.25 0.23
N THR A 149 6.54 -3.77 1.46
CA THR A 149 7.70 -3.70 2.37
C THR A 149 8.25 -5.07 2.72
N ALA A 150 7.70 -6.14 2.14
CA ALA A 150 8.02 -7.52 2.47
C ALA A 150 8.00 -8.43 1.25
N ASP A 151 8.84 -9.45 1.26
CA ASP A 151 8.95 -10.44 0.18
C ASP A 151 9.30 -11.82 0.73
N ASP A 152 8.74 -12.84 0.14
CA ASP A 152 9.07 -14.25 0.41
C ASP A 152 9.66 -14.93 -0.85
N ASN A 153 10.54 -14.24 -1.57
CA ASN A 153 11.00 -14.61 -2.90
C ASN A 153 9.84 -14.85 -3.90
N ASP A 154 8.75 -14.13 -3.70
CA ASP A 154 7.48 -14.29 -4.42
C ASP A 154 7.01 -12.98 -5.07
N ALA A 155 7.92 -12.02 -5.21
CA ALA A 155 7.64 -10.67 -5.70
C ALA A 155 6.51 -9.98 -4.91
N GLY A 156 6.67 -9.95 -3.57
CA GLY A 156 5.70 -9.35 -2.66
C GLY A 156 4.33 -10.02 -2.68
N GLY A 157 4.28 -11.35 -2.77
CA GLY A 157 3.03 -12.11 -2.82
C GLY A 157 2.47 -12.36 -4.24
N SER A 158 3.13 -11.83 -5.28
CA SER A 158 2.64 -11.99 -6.67
C SER A 158 2.71 -13.43 -7.19
N ALA A 159 3.59 -14.26 -6.65
CA ALA A 159 3.70 -15.67 -7.03
C ALA A 159 2.82 -16.61 -6.20
N LYS A 160 2.11 -16.13 -5.18
CA LYS A 160 1.22 -16.95 -4.34
C LYS A 160 -0.24 -16.75 -4.73
N MET A 161 -0.87 -17.80 -5.24
CA MET A 161 -2.28 -17.74 -5.68
C MET A 161 -3.23 -18.00 -4.50
N MET A 162 -4.23 -17.15 -4.36
CA MET A 162 -5.24 -17.18 -3.29
C MET A 162 -6.64 -17.31 -3.89
N LEU A 163 -7.53 -18.03 -3.21
CA LEU A 163 -8.95 -18.08 -3.50
C LEU A 163 -9.70 -17.39 -2.35
N MET A 164 -10.29 -16.25 -2.65
CA MET A 164 -11.12 -15.51 -1.70
C MET A 164 -12.43 -16.25 -1.38
N PRO A 165 -13.00 -16.13 -0.17
CA PRO A 165 -14.29 -16.72 0.14
C PRO A 165 -15.38 -16.32 -0.84
N GLY A 166 -15.98 -17.30 -1.50
CA GLY A 166 -17.04 -17.08 -2.50
C GLY A 166 -16.56 -16.66 -3.90
N ALA A 167 -15.25 -16.48 -4.11
CA ALA A 167 -14.73 -16.20 -5.44
C ALA A 167 -14.64 -17.46 -6.29
N LEU A 168 -14.87 -17.31 -7.60
CA LEU A 168 -14.77 -18.40 -8.59
C LEU A 168 -13.36 -18.52 -9.18
N MET A 169 -12.58 -17.46 -9.16
CA MET A 169 -11.25 -17.40 -9.76
C MET A 169 -10.20 -16.97 -8.73
N PRO A 170 -9.04 -17.63 -8.73
CA PRO A 170 -7.95 -17.25 -7.86
C PRO A 170 -7.29 -15.93 -8.31
N ARG A 171 -6.75 -15.21 -7.36
CA ARG A 171 -5.91 -14.03 -7.58
C ARG A 171 -4.61 -14.17 -6.77
N ASN A 172 -3.55 -13.52 -7.20
CA ASN A 172 -2.33 -13.54 -6.41
C ASN A 172 -2.51 -12.72 -5.10
N LEU A 173 -1.73 -13.07 -4.08
CA LEU A 173 -1.82 -12.46 -2.76
C LEU A 173 -1.62 -10.94 -2.82
N HIS A 174 -0.74 -10.45 -3.68
CA HIS A 174 -0.50 -9.03 -3.86
C HIS A 174 -1.78 -8.30 -4.30
N LEU A 175 -2.44 -8.75 -5.37
CA LEU A 175 -3.70 -8.18 -5.86
C LEU A 175 -4.85 -8.32 -4.84
N VAL A 176 -4.87 -9.38 -4.04
CA VAL A 176 -5.83 -9.52 -2.95
C VAL A 176 -5.67 -8.37 -1.96
N TRP A 177 -4.42 -8.00 -1.61
CA TRP A 177 -4.15 -6.87 -0.71
C TRP A 177 -4.34 -5.51 -1.37
N ASP A 178 -3.99 -5.37 -2.64
CA ASP A 178 -4.11 -4.08 -3.35
C ASP A 178 -5.56 -3.72 -3.68
N VAL A 179 -6.39 -4.72 -3.98
CA VAL A 179 -7.70 -4.49 -4.61
C VAL A 179 -8.85 -5.13 -3.85
N ASP A 180 -8.79 -6.46 -3.60
CA ASP A 180 -9.96 -7.18 -3.14
C ASP A 180 -10.30 -6.86 -1.68
N LEU A 181 -9.30 -6.87 -0.81
CA LEU A 181 -9.49 -6.55 0.61
C LEU A 181 -9.87 -5.07 0.84
N PRO A 182 -9.22 -4.09 0.19
CA PRO A 182 -9.67 -2.69 0.23
C PRO A 182 -11.13 -2.52 -0.18
N LYS A 183 -11.54 -3.12 -1.30
CA LYS A 183 -12.91 -3.03 -1.80
C LYS A 183 -13.93 -3.59 -0.80
N ILE A 184 -13.58 -4.66 -0.08
CA ILE A 184 -14.41 -5.18 1.01
C ILE A 184 -14.42 -4.21 2.19
N ALA A 185 -13.26 -3.67 2.57
CA ALA A 185 -13.11 -2.76 3.71
C ALA A 185 -13.88 -1.44 3.50
N THR A 186 -13.94 -0.92 2.27
CA THR A 186 -14.66 0.31 1.90
C THR A 186 -16.16 0.08 1.72
N ARG A 187 -16.61 -1.17 1.67
CA ARG A 187 -18.03 -1.56 1.54
C ARG A 187 -18.72 -0.95 0.32
N GLY A 188 -17.97 -0.65 -0.74
CA GLY A 188 -18.50 -0.04 -1.96
C GLY A 188 -18.97 1.41 -1.79
N LEU A 189 -18.56 2.10 -0.74
CA LEU A 189 -18.76 3.53 -0.58
C LEU A 189 -17.91 4.30 -1.60
N SER A 190 -18.30 5.53 -1.92
CA SER A 190 -17.47 6.38 -2.79
C SER A 190 -16.16 6.76 -2.10
N GLU A 191 -15.10 6.97 -2.88
CA GLU A 191 -13.78 7.37 -2.40
C GLU A 191 -13.85 8.61 -1.49
N GLN A 192 -14.71 9.60 -1.87
CA GLN A 192 -14.95 10.81 -1.10
C GLN A 192 -15.60 10.49 0.27
N GLN A 193 -16.56 9.57 0.29
CA GLN A 193 -17.20 9.20 1.55
C GLN A 193 -16.24 8.46 2.46
N VAL A 194 -15.46 7.51 1.93
CA VAL A 194 -14.45 6.79 2.69
C VAL A 194 -13.42 7.76 3.27
N ALA A 195 -12.90 8.69 2.46
CA ALA A 195 -11.94 9.68 2.93
C ALA A 195 -12.49 10.53 4.08
N LYS A 196 -13.74 11.01 3.97
CA LYS A 196 -14.43 11.78 5.02
C LYS A 196 -14.59 10.95 6.31
N ASP A 197 -15.01 9.70 6.18
CA ASP A 197 -15.22 8.82 7.34
C ASP A 197 -13.91 8.50 8.03
N LEU A 198 -12.84 8.23 7.29
CA LEU A 198 -11.51 8.00 7.84
C LEU A 198 -10.97 9.24 8.57
N ILE A 199 -11.17 10.43 8.02
CA ILE A 199 -10.79 11.68 8.70
C ILE A 199 -11.60 11.86 9.98
N ALA A 200 -12.90 11.72 9.93
CA ALA A 200 -13.78 11.89 11.09
C ALA A 200 -13.44 10.93 12.22
N ASN A 201 -13.20 9.66 11.88
CA ASN A 201 -12.94 8.60 12.85
C ASN A 201 -11.53 8.65 13.46
N HIS A 202 -10.56 9.27 12.77
CA HIS A 202 -9.14 9.18 13.15
C HIS A 202 -8.42 10.52 13.36
N LYS A 203 -9.07 11.67 13.14
CA LYS A 203 -8.42 13.00 13.26
C LYS A 203 -7.62 13.21 14.55
N GLY A 204 -8.07 12.65 15.66
CA GLY A 204 -7.37 12.73 16.95
C GLY A 204 -6.06 11.93 17.03
N LYS A 205 -5.78 11.07 16.01
CA LYS A 205 -4.55 10.25 15.93
C LYS A 205 -3.54 10.79 14.92
N PHE A 206 -3.92 11.75 14.10
CA PHE A 206 -3.08 12.19 12.98
C PHE A 206 -1.72 12.75 13.43
N ALA A 207 -1.70 13.56 14.50
CA ALA A 207 -0.45 14.09 15.03
C ALA A 207 0.52 12.99 15.48
N ASP A 208 0.00 11.92 16.09
CA ASP A 208 0.83 10.78 16.50
C ASP A 208 1.29 9.95 15.29
N TRP A 209 0.43 9.75 14.30
CA TRP A 209 0.77 9.01 13.10
C TRP A 209 1.80 9.70 12.20
N MET A 210 1.84 11.03 12.21
CA MET A 210 2.85 11.81 11.49
C MET A 210 4.22 11.79 12.17
N ARG A 211 4.34 11.28 13.41
CA ARG A 211 5.64 11.17 14.09
C ARG A 211 6.52 10.11 13.41
N GLY A 212 7.82 10.32 13.52
CA GLY A 212 8.82 9.46 12.92
C GLY A 212 9.08 9.82 11.44
N ASP A 213 9.77 8.92 10.79
CA ASP A 213 10.20 9.06 9.41
C ASP A 213 9.66 7.91 8.54
N THR A 214 10.00 7.95 7.27
CA THR A 214 9.59 6.92 6.31
C THR A 214 10.12 5.53 6.67
N ALA A 215 11.28 5.45 7.33
CA ALA A 215 11.85 4.18 7.78
C ALA A 215 10.98 3.51 8.86
N LEU A 216 10.52 4.31 9.84
CA LEU A 216 9.59 3.83 10.87
C LEU A 216 8.26 3.37 10.24
N TRP A 217 7.72 4.12 9.28
CA TRP A 217 6.45 3.78 8.63
C TRP A 217 6.54 2.46 7.85
N MET A 218 7.64 2.28 7.11
CA MET A 218 7.92 1.03 6.41
C MET A 218 8.16 -0.14 7.36
N ALA A 219 8.80 0.08 8.51
CA ALA A 219 8.95 -0.95 9.53
C ALA A 219 7.60 -1.37 10.15
N GLN A 220 6.66 -0.44 10.30
CA GLN A 220 5.29 -0.75 10.75
C GLN A 220 4.56 -1.63 9.72
N SER A 221 4.60 -1.27 8.44
CA SER A 221 4.00 -2.04 7.34
C SER A 221 4.61 -3.43 7.21
N TYR A 222 5.95 -3.54 7.28
CA TYR A 222 6.64 -4.82 7.33
C TYR A 222 6.20 -5.70 8.51
N GLY A 223 6.03 -5.09 9.68
CA GLY A 223 5.52 -5.80 10.86
C GLY A 223 4.10 -6.34 10.65
N ILE A 224 3.26 -5.66 9.89
CA ILE A 224 1.92 -6.14 9.51
C ILE A 224 2.05 -7.26 8.47
N ALA A 225 2.92 -7.13 7.47
CA ALA A 225 3.18 -8.20 6.52
C ALA A 225 3.58 -9.50 7.23
N LYS A 226 4.52 -9.41 8.17
CA LYS A 226 5.04 -10.56 8.93
C LYS A 226 3.96 -11.21 9.80
N ARG A 227 3.12 -10.42 10.48
CA ARG A 227 2.14 -10.96 11.44
C ARG A 227 0.82 -11.31 10.81
N LEU A 228 0.43 -10.67 9.72
CA LEU A 228 -0.89 -10.83 9.11
C LEU A 228 -0.80 -11.30 7.67
N ALA A 229 -0.23 -10.50 6.75
CA ALA A 229 -0.34 -10.80 5.32
C ALA A 229 0.27 -12.17 4.95
N TYR A 230 1.43 -12.49 5.49
CA TYR A 230 2.02 -13.82 5.40
C TYR A 230 1.70 -14.68 6.62
N GLY A 231 1.93 -14.14 7.82
CA GLY A 231 1.90 -14.93 9.06
C GLY A 231 0.55 -15.53 9.43
N LYS A 232 -0.54 -15.10 8.82
CA LYS A 232 -1.89 -15.69 8.99
C LYS A 232 -2.34 -16.51 7.78
N LEU A 233 -1.49 -16.68 6.77
CA LEU A 233 -1.81 -17.62 5.70
C LEU A 233 -1.85 -19.05 6.27
N PRO A 234 -2.88 -19.83 5.95
CA PRO A 234 -2.97 -21.23 6.40
C PRO A 234 -1.73 -22.03 6.06
N GLY A 235 -1.15 -22.68 7.05
CA GLY A 235 0.05 -23.53 6.89
C GLY A 235 1.35 -22.76 6.67
N PHE A 236 1.35 -21.41 6.69
CA PHE A 236 2.58 -20.64 6.51
C PHE A 236 3.53 -20.80 7.70
N SER A 237 4.77 -21.12 7.40
CA SER A 237 5.88 -21.12 8.35
C SER A 237 7.19 -20.77 7.64
N CYS A 238 8.15 -20.21 8.36
CA CYS A 238 9.48 -20.03 7.83
C CYS A 238 10.30 -21.31 8.04
N GLY A 239 11.10 -21.69 7.07
CA GLY A 239 11.98 -22.86 7.11
C GLY A 239 13.09 -22.78 6.07
N GLU A 240 13.93 -23.83 6.03
CA GLU A 240 15.03 -23.94 5.08
C GLU A 240 14.61 -24.77 3.87
N LEU A 241 14.93 -24.27 2.67
CA LEU A 241 14.75 -24.97 1.40
C LEU A 241 15.97 -24.71 0.52
N ASP A 242 16.67 -25.76 0.12
CA ASP A 242 17.87 -25.68 -0.72
C ASP A 242 18.93 -24.69 -0.19
N GLY A 243 19.11 -24.67 1.13
CA GLY A 243 20.06 -23.77 1.82
C GLY A 243 19.61 -22.31 1.87
N LYS A 244 18.33 -22.01 1.60
CA LYS A 244 17.75 -20.67 1.71
C LYS A 244 16.59 -20.66 2.68
N THR A 245 16.58 -19.67 3.57
CA THR A 245 15.43 -19.42 4.45
C THR A 245 14.29 -18.83 3.63
N THR A 246 13.11 -19.44 3.67
CA THR A 246 11.93 -19.07 2.88
C THR A 246 10.65 -19.46 3.60
N GLY A 247 9.52 -18.95 3.13
CA GLY A 247 8.20 -19.38 3.57
C GLY A 247 7.82 -20.72 2.96
N LEU A 248 7.26 -21.57 3.80
CA LEU A 248 6.74 -22.88 3.44
C LEU A 248 5.24 -22.93 3.71
N ARG A 249 4.53 -23.80 2.99
CA ARG A 249 3.14 -24.18 3.26
C ARG A 249 3.10 -25.60 3.78
N ASP A 250 2.63 -25.78 5.03
CA ASP A 250 2.61 -27.09 5.70
C ASP A 250 3.97 -27.79 5.67
N GLY A 251 5.05 -27.02 5.86
CA GLY A 251 6.44 -27.50 5.84
C GLY A 251 6.98 -27.87 4.45
N LYS A 252 6.27 -27.51 3.36
CA LYS A 252 6.63 -27.81 1.97
C LYS A 252 6.77 -26.52 1.15
N PRO A 253 7.51 -26.55 0.02
CA PRO A 253 7.53 -25.43 -0.92
C PRO A 253 6.13 -25.03 -1.38
N TRP A 254 5.92 -23.72 -1.60
CA TRP A 254 4.72 -23.24 -2.23
C TRP A 254 4.58 -23.78 -3.65
N THR A 255 3.35 -24.14 -4.01
CA THR A 255 2.97 -24.57 -5.36
C THR A 255 2.07 -23.53 -6.03
N ASN A 256 1.77 -23.72 -7.31
CA ASN A 256 0.80 -22.89 -8.03
C ASN A 256 -0.65 -23.20 -7.65
N GLU A 257 -0.88 -24.16 -6.76
CA GLU A 257 -2.22 -24.50 -6.28
C GLU A 257 -2.77 -23.36 -5.42
N PRO A 258 -3.94 -22.79 -5.76
CA PRO A 258 -4.52 -21.70 -4.99
C PRO A 258 -4.82 -22.09 -3.54
N LEU A 259 -4.42 -21.21 -2.60
CA LEU A 259 -4.74 -21.36 -1.19
C LEU A 259 -6.08 -20.67 -0.91
N ALA A 260 -7.05 -21.42 -0.40
CA ALA A 260 -8.31 -20.86 0.07
C ALA A 260 -8.06 -19.99 1.32
N LEU A 261 -8.39 -18.71 1.24
CA LEU A 261 -8.30 -17.81 2.38
C LEU A 261 -9.50 -18.02 3.30
N PRO A 262 -9.26 -18.26 4.61
CA PRO A 262 -10.34 -18.39 5.55
C PRO A 262 -10.97 -17.02 5.88
N ARG A 263 -12.18 -17.02 6.39
CA ARG A 263 -12.93 -15.78 6.68
C ARG A 263 -12.23 -14.90 7.72
N ASP A 264 -11.65 -15.49 8.74
CA ASP A 264 -10.92 -14.79 9.80
C ASP A 264 -9.66 -14.06 9.27
N TYR A 265 -9.00 -14.61 8.25
CA TYR A 265 -7.94 -13.89 7.53
C TYR A 265 -8.48 -12.63 6.86
N VAL A 266 -9.59 -12.74 6.14
CA VAL A 266 -10.22 -11.62 5.43
C VAL A 266 -10.70 -10.58 6.44
N GLU A 267 -11.34 -10.99 7.53
CA GLU A 267 -11.81 -10.10 8.60
C GLU A 267 -10.64 -9.37 9.27
N GLY A 268 -9.54 -10.07 9.58
CA GLY A 268 -8.34 -9.46 10.14
C GLY A 268 -7.71 -8.44 9.22
N ALA A 269 -7.59 -8.76 7.92
CA ALA A 269 -7.04 -7.86 6.91
C ALA A 269 -7.94 -6.64 6.67
N THR A 270 -9.24 -6.83 6.48
CA THR A 270 -10.20 -5.73 6.27
C THR A 270 -10.37 -4.84 7.50
N GLY A 271 -10.07 -5.34 8.68
CA GLY A 271 -10.05 -4.55 9.91
C GLY A 271 -8.87 -3.58 10.01
N ILE A 272 -7.72 -3.92 9.43
CA ILE A 272 -6.51 -3.07 9.49
C ILE A 272 -6.40 -2.09 8.30
N ILE A 273 -6.93 -2.44 7.14
CA ILE A 273 -6.79 -1.64 5.90
C ILE A 273 -7.29 -0.19 6.05
N PRO A 274 -8.44 0.11 6.66
CA PRO A 274 -8.87 1.48 6.89
C PRO A 274 -7.89 2.30 7.73
N ILE A 275 -7.21 1.66 8.68
CA ILE A 275 -6.19 2.30 9.50
C ILE A 275 -4.95 2.62 8.66
N LEU A 276 -4.53 1.70 7.79
CA LEU A 276 -3.40 1.90 6.88
C LEU A 276 -3.67 3.04 5.88
N MET A 277 -4.86 3.08 5.30
CA MET A 277 -5.31 4.19 4.44
C MET A 277 -5.27 5.52 5.19
N ALA A 278 -5.80 5.56 6.42
CA ALA A 278 -5.83 6.77 7.22
C ALA A 278 -4.41 7.23 7.63
N GLN A 279 -3.51 6.31 7.95
CA GLN A 279 -2.11 6.61 8.21
C GLN A 279 -1.42 7.16 6.96
N ALA A 280 -1.62 6.55 5.80
CA ALA A 280 -1.06 6.99 4.54
C ALA A 280 -1.52 8.43 4.21
N GLY A 281 -2.82 8.70 4.23
CA GLY A 281 -3.36 10.03 3.96
C GLY A 281 -2.84 11.10 4.92
N ALA A 282 -2.77 10.79 6.23
CA ALA A 282 -2.23 11.70 7.23
C ALA A 282 -0.73 12.00 6.99
N ARG A 283 0.06 10.98 6.67
CA ARG A 283 1.50 11.09 6.43
C ARG A 283 1.81 11.84 5.14
N ILE A 284 1.04 11.61 4.08
CA ILE A 284 1.12 12.40 2.84
C ILE A 284 0.86 13.88 3.15
N GLY A 285 -0.27 14.20 3.80
CA GLY A 285 -0.59 15.57 4.16
C GLY A 285 0.48 16.23 5.03
N GLY A 286 1.00 15.51 6.03
CA GLY A 286 2.10 15.96 6.90
C GLY A 286 3.38 16.24 6.14
N MET A 287 3.81 15.36 5.24
CA MET A 287 5.00 15.55 4.40
C MET A 287 4.85 16.74 3.45
N LEU A 288 3.69 16.89 2.81
CA LEU A 288 3.43 18.03 1.93
C LEU A 288 3.42 19.36 2.69
N ASN A 289 2.83 19.40 3.89
CA ASN A 289 2.88 20.58 4.74
C ASN A 289 4.32 20.92 5.14
N ALA A 290 5.11 19.91 5.53
CA ALA A 290 6.52 20.13 5.90
C ALA A 290 7.37 20.61 4.71
N ALA A 291 7.13 20.09 3.50
CA ALA A 291 7.86 20.47 2.29
C ALA A 291 7.48 21.87 1.76
N LEU A 292 6.18 22.22 1.81
CA LEU A 292 5.62 23.39 1.12
C LEU A 292 5.26 24.56 2.06
N ASP A 293 5.09 24.29 3.35
CA ASP A 293 4.80 25.27 4.39
C ASP A 293 5.42 24.86 5.75
N PRO A 294 6.76 24.82 5.86
CA PRO A 294 7.42 24.36 7.09
C PRO A 294 7.06 25.18 8.34
N GLN A 295 6.77 26.47 8.17
CA GLN A 295 6.36 27.33 9.30
C GLN A 295 4.92 27.06 9.75
N GLY A 296 4.01 26.77 8.82
CA GLY A 296 2.64 26.37 9.12
C GLY A 296 2.55 24.97 9.72
N ALA A 297 3.39 24.05 9.25
CA ALA A 297 3.48 22.67 9.75
C ALA A 297 3.89 22.63 11.24
N THR A 298 4.89 23.43 11.65
CA THR A 298 5.31 23.54 13.05
C THR A 298 4.24 24.14 13.95
N LYS A 299 3.53 25.15 13.49
CA LYS A 299 2.41 25.77 14.25
C LYS A 299 1.23 24.78 14.41
N ALA A 300 0.89 24.04 13.38
CA ALA A 300 -0.16 23.03 13.45
C ALA A 300 0.20 21.88 14.40
N SER A 301 1.47 21.47 14.43
CA SER A 301 1.98 20.44 15.35
C SER A 301 2.00 20.91 16.81
N SER A 302 2.27 22.20 17.06
CA SER A 302 2.29 22.77 18.41
C SER A 302 0.91 23.17 18.93
N ALA A 303 -0.06 23.46 18.04
CA ALA A 303 -1.44 23.77 18.42
C ALA A 303 -2.24 22.54 18.86
N VAL A 304 -1.80 21.35 18.46
CA VAL A 304 -2.27 20.08 19.03
C VAL A 304 -1.44 19.84 20.29
N ALA A 305 -1.80 20.53 21.38
CA ALA A 305 -1.21 20.29 22.69
C ALA A 305 -1.23 18.80 22.99
N ALA A 306 -0.05 18.23 23.28
CA ALA A 306 0.14 16.84 23.57
C ALA A 306 -0.87 16.38 24.63
N PRO A 307 -1.83 15.49 24.32
CA PRO A 307 -2.45 14.72 25.38
C PRO A 307 -1.32 13.89 26.00
N LYS A 308 -1.26 13.88 27.34
CA LYS A 308 -0.35 13.01 28.09
C LYS A 308 -0.41 11.61 27.50
N PRO A 309 0.70 10.87 27.39
CA PRO A 309 0.75 9.58 26.74
C PRO A 309 -0.13 8.60 27.49
N ASN A 310 -1.35 8.43 27.03
CA ASN A 310 -2.23 7.38 27.46
C ASN A 310 -2.50 6.49 26.25
N VAL A 311 -1.79 5.37 26.25
CA VAL A 311 -1.91 4.20 25.37
C VAL A 311 -1.32 4.38 23.97
N PRO A 312 -0.26 3.66 23.65
CA PRO A 312 0.40 3.72 22.35
C PRO A 312 -0.50 3.16 21.23
N ALA A 313 -0.40 3.78 20.05
CA ALA A 313 -1.05 3.29 18.82
C ALA A 313 -0.76 1.80 18.50
N ILE A 314 0.30 1.26 19.11
CA ILE A 314 0.67 -0.16 19.09
C ILE A 314 -0.32 -1.04 19.88
N ALA A 315 -1.01 -0.53 20.91
CA ALA A 315 -1.95 -1.33 21.69
C ALA A 315 -3.25 -1.62 20.91
N SER A 316 -3.76 -0.67 20.12
CA SER A 316 -4.93 -0.92 19.26
C SER A 316 -4.61 -1.88 18.10
N LEU A 317 -3.35 -1.87 17.63
CA LEU A 317 -2.84 -2.85 16.66
C LEU A 317 -2.68 -4.24 17.30
N LYS A 318 -2.21 -4.27 18.56
CA LYS A 318 -2.07 -5.50 19.36
C LYS A 318 -3.43 -6.13 19.66
N ASP A 319 -4.45 -5.33 19.96
CA ASP A 319 -5.80 -5.80 20.24
C ASP A 319 -6.52 -6.34 18.99
N ALA A 320 -6.30 -5.72 17.83
CA ALA A 320 -6.82 -6.22 16.55
C ALA A 320 -6.18 -7.56 16.14
N LEU A 321 -4.93 -7.78 16.53
CA LEU A 321 -4.15 -8.97 16.17
C LEU A 321 -4.20 -10.08 17.25
N SER A 322 -4.63 -9.77 18.48
CA SER A 322 -4.63 -10.70 19.62
C SER A 322 -6.01 -11.26 19.98
N ARG A 323 -7.10 -10.85 19.32
CA ARG A 323 -8.41 -11.45 19.57
C ARG A 323 -8.40 -12.90 19.11
N PRO A 324 -8.65 -13.88 20.02
CA PRO A 324 -8.88 -15.24 19.59
C PRO A 324 -10.15 -15.31 18.73
N PRO A 325 -10.25 -16.26 17.79
CA PRO A 325 -11.46 -16.45 17.00
C PRO A 325 -12.64 -16.64 17.95
N SER A 326 -13.71 -15.86 17.74
CA SER A 326 -14.94 -15.99 18.49
C SER A 326 -15.49 -17.40 18.30
N ALA A 327 -15.55 -18.17 19.37
CA ALA A 327 -16.20 -19.46 19.39
C ALA A 327 -17.68 -19.27 18.99
N GLN A 328 -18.00 -19.64 17.75
CA GLN A 328 -19.38 -19.73 17.30
C GLN A 328 -20.00 -20.95 17.95
N THR A 329 -20.94 -20.71 18.86
CA THR A 329 -21.90 -21.75 19.34
C THR A 329 -22.77 -22.13 18.13
N PRO A 330 -22.94 -23.44 17.84
CA PRO A 330 -23.80 -23.87 16.75
C PRO A 330 -25.27 -23.53 17.11
N PRO A 331 -26.10 -23.14 16.13
CA PRO A 331 -27.53 -22.95 16.39
C PRO A 331 -28.17 -24.26 16.76
N LYS A 332 -29.07 -24.19 17.79
CA LYS A 332 -29.94 -25.28 18.19
C LYS A 332 -31.00 -25.57 17.14
#